data_0d80fb050a4c71904dc1073e111e332a
#
_entry.id   0d80fb050a4c71904dc1073e111e332a
#
_cell.length_a   1.000
_cell.length_b   1.000
_cell.length_c   1.000
_cell.angle_alpha   90.00
_cell.angle_beta   90.00
_cell.angle_gamma   90.00
#
_symmetry.space_group_name_H-M   'P 1'
#
loop_
_entity.id
_entity.type
_entity.pdbx_description
1 polymer ?
#
loop_
_entity_poly.entity_id
_entity_poly.type
_entity_poly.pdbx_seq_one_letter_code
_entity_poly.pdbx_strand_id
1 'polypeptide(L)'
;GLDEPKEGSVLYKGEDIRDIGYDNYHKKDVQIIFQNYNLLNYLNAYDNILTAISITDKKRRVNKDMLNGYLSRFGIDENKAKRKVNKLSGGEQQRVAIARAVACDGEIILADEPTGNLDYETSLGIIKLFRELVETFGKTIIMVTHNNELANMCDHVVHIDQKTKSVL
;
A
#
# COMPACT_ATOMS: atom_id res chain seq x y z
N GLY A 1 10.78 -2.00 -9.89
CA GLY A 1 10.31 -2.61 -11.09
C GLY A 1 9.39 -1.76 -11.96
N LEU A 2 8.99 -0.52 -11.56
CA LEU A 2 8.35 0.45 -12.47
C LEU A 2 9.40 1.19 -13.30
N ASP A 3 10.64 1.25 -12.79
CA ASP A 3 11.79 1.81 -13.46
C ASP A 3 12.98 0.88 -13.22
N GLU A 4 13.96 0.89 -14.13
CA GLU A 4 15.14 0.05 -14.03
C GLU A 4 16.30 0.82 -13.40
N PRO A 5 17.07 0.20 -12.48
CA PRO A 5 18.26 0.82 -11.95
C PRO A 5 19.29 0.98 -13.07
N LYS A 6 19.94 2.15 -13.14
CA LYS A 6 21.01 2.41 -14.12
C LYS A 6 22.26 1.54 -13.83
N GLU A 7 22.50 1.27 -12.56
CA GLU A 7 23.60 0.44 -12.07
C GLU A 7 23.10 -0.41 -10.90
N GLY A 8 23.74 -1.56 -10.68
CA GLY A 8 23.39 -2.48 -9.60
C GLY A 8 22.19 -3.37 -9.89
N SER A 9 21.67 -3.96 -8.85
CA SER A 9 20.53 -4.90 -8.90
C SER A 9 19.61 -4.72 -7.71
N VAL A 10 18.35 -5.11 -7.88
CA VAL A 10 17.38 -5.20 -6.80
C VAL A 10 17.09 -6.67 -6.55
N LEU A 11 17.40 -7.15 -5.35
CA LEU A 11 17.20 -8.55 -4.98
C LEU A 11 15.98 -8.69 -4.07
N TYR A 12 15.13 -9.65 -4.38
CA TYR A 12 14.03 -10.11 -3.55
C TYR A 12 14.26 -11.57 -3.18
N LYS A 13 14.38 -11.84 -1.87
CA LYS A 13 14.72 -13.19 -1.35
C LYS A 13 16.00 -13.80 -1.98
N GLY A 14 16.96 -12.95 -2.34
CA GLY A 14 18.23 -13.37 -2.94
C GLY A 14 18.22 -13.54 -4.46
N GLU A 15 17.07 -13.37 -5.12
CA GLU A 15 16.91 -13.45 -6.57
C GLU A 15 16.68 -12.05 -7.16
N ASP A 16 17.31 -11.77 -8.31
CA ASP A 16 17.12 -10.48 -8.99
C ASP A 16 15.67 -10.37 -9.51
N ILE A 17 15.03 -9.24 -9.23
CA ILE A 17 13.63 -9.02 -9.68
C ILE A 17 13.46 -9.08 -11.20
N ARG A 18 14.55 -8.90 -11.97
CA ARG A 18 14.57 -9.08 -13.42
C ARG A 18 14.38 -10.55 -13.80
N ASP A 19 14.99 -11.46 -13.05
CA ASP A 19 14.92 -12.91 -13.26
C ASP A 19 13.54 -13.47 -12.84
N ILE A 20 12.96 -12.94 -11.75
CA ILE A 20 11.59 -13.22 -11.31
C ILE A 20 10.58 -12.75 -12.38
N GLY A 21 10.92 -11.68 -13.09
CA GLY A 21 10.06 -10.98 -14.03
C GLY A 21 9.15 -9.98 -13.34
N TYR A 22 9.21 -8.73 -13.77
CA TYR A 22 8.50 -7.59 -13.16
C TYR A 22 6.99 -7.84 -13.00
N ASP A 23 6.34 -8.43 -13.99
CA ASP A 23 4.90 -8.75 -13.93
C ASP A 23 4.55 -9.73 -12.79
N ASN A 24 5.38 -10.76 -12.59
CA ASN A 24 5.19 -11.72 -11.52
C ASN A 24 5.43 -11.08 -10.16
N TYR A 25 6.53 -10.32 -10.04
CA TYR A 25 6.89 -9.61 -8.82
C TYR A 25 5.79 -8.63 -8.40
N HIS A 26 5.28 -7.81 -9.32
CA HIS A 26 4.19 -6.87 -9.02
C HIS A 26 2.85 -7.53 -8.74
N LYS A 27 2.56 -8.69 -9.33
CA LYS A 27 1.29 -9.36 -9.09
C LYS A 27 1.25 -10.09 -7.76
N LYS A 28 2.39 -10.66 -7.32
CA LYS A 28 2.41 -11.62 -6.22
C LYS A 28 3.05 -11.08 -4.96
N ASP A 29 4.16 -10.35 -5.11
CA ASP A 29 5.06 -10.08 -4.00
C ASP A 29 4.97 -8.64 -3.49
N VAL A 30 4.69 -7.69 -4.38
CA VAL A 30 4.73 -6.25 -4.06
C VAL A 30 3.41 -5.57 -4.33
N GLN A 31 2.96 -4.76 -3.40
CA GLN A 31 1.81 -3.87 -3.56
C GLN A 31 2.26 -2.42 -3.38
N ILE A 32 1.67 -1.51 -4.14
CA ILE A 32 2.04 -0.09 -4.10
C ILE A 32 0.87 0.76 -3.61
N ILE A 33 1.16 1.61 -2.64
CA ILE A 33 0.27 2.66 -2.14
C ILE A 33 0.85 4.00 -2.57
N PHE A 34 0.09 4.76 -3.34
CA PHE A 34 0.49 6.07 -3.86
C PHE A 34 -0.09 7.21 -3.05
N GLN A 35 0.55 8.38 -3.07
CA GLN A 35 0.08 9.61 -2.46
C GLN A 35 -1.33 10.01 -2.93
N ASN A 36 -1.66 9.81 -4.19
CA ASN A 36 -2.96 10.12 -4.79
C ASN A 36 -3.95 8.95 -4.75
N TYR A 37 -3.74 7.97 -3.86
CA TYR A 37 -4.57 6.79 -3.63
C TYR A 37 -4.72 5.86 -4.85
N ASN A 38 -4.72 6.36 -6.06
CA ASN A 38 -4.93 5.65 -7.34
C ASN A 38 -6.14 4.71 -7.29
N LEU A 39 -7.26 5.20 -6.73
CA LEU A 39 -8.54 4.51 -6.72
C LEU A 39 -9.31 4.82 -8.00
N LEU A 40 -10.12 3.86 -8.44
CA LEU A 40 -11.06 4.04 -9.54
C LEU A 40 -12.25 4.87 -9.02
N ASN A 41 -12.24 6.16 -9.28
CA ASN A 41 -13.12 7.16 -8.66
C ASN A 41 -14.63 6.94 -8.90
N TYR A 42 -14.99 6.24 -9.97
CA TYR A 42 -16.37 5.90 -10.32
C TYR A 42 -16.87 4.63 -9.64
N LEU A 43 -15.98 3.85 -9.00
CA LEU A 43 -16.31 2.65 -8.25
C LEU A 43 -16.43 2.95 -6.74
N ASN A 44 -17.07 2.03 -6.02
CA ASN A 44 -17.09 2.01 -4.57
C ASN A 44 -15.86 1.26 -4.01
N ALA A 45 -15.73 1.14 -2.67
CA ALA A 45 -14.59 0.48 -2.06
C ALA A 45 -14.51 -1.02 -2.38
N TYR A 46 -15.66 -1.72 -2.41
CA TYR A 46 -15.71 -3.15 -2.76
C TYR A 46 -15.18 -3.41 -4.16
N ASP A 47 -15.67 -2.64 -5.14
CA ASP A 47 -15.32 -2.83 -6.54
C ASP A 47 -13.86 -2.47 -6.81
N ASN A 48 -13.30 -1.48 -6.10
CA ASN A 48 -11.87 -1.17 -6.15
C ASN A 48 -11.01 -2.35 -5.67
N ILE A 49 -11.40 -3.01 -4.57
CA ILE A 49 -10.67 -4.17 -4.04
C ILE A 49 -10.86 -5.39 -4.95
N LEU A 50 -12.09 -5.68 -5.38
CA LEU A 50 -12.38 -6.80 -6.27
C LEU A 50 -11.63 -6.70 -7.59
N THR A 51 -11.56 -5.50 -8.17
CA THR A 51 -10.79 -5.26 -9.41
C THR A 51 -9.32 -5.60 -9.21
N ALA A 52 -8.70 -5.15 -8.12
CA ALA A 52 -7.31 -5.46 -7.83
C ALA A 52 -7.06 -6.96 -7.64
N ILE A 53 -7.90 -7.64 -6.85
CA ILE A 53 -7.81 -9.09 -6.64
C ILE A 53 -7.96 -9.85 -7.97
N SER A 54 -8.88 -9.45 -8.83
CA SER A 54 -9.10 -10.12 -10.12
C SER A 54 -7.91 -10.01 -11.08
N ILE A 55 -7.09 -8.99 -10.91
CA ILE A 55 -5.85 -8.80 -11.69
C ILE A 55 -4.72 -9.66 -11.13
N THR A 56 -4.58 -9.71 -9.80
CA THR A 56 -3.50 -10.43 -9.13
C THR A 56 -3.75 -11.93 -9.06
N ASP A 57 -4.95 -12.36 -8.77
CA ASP A 57 -5.35 -13.78 -8.71
C ASP A 57 -6.77 -13.98 -9.26
N LYS A 58 -6.84 -14.33 -10.55
CA LYS A 58 -8.12 -14.60 -11.25
C LYS A 58 -8.92 -15.77 -10.68
N LYS A 59 -8.30 -16.66 -9.91
CA LYS A 59 -8.95 -17.84 -9.33
C LYS A 59 -9.49 -17.58 -7.93
N ARG A 60 -9.02 -16.52 -7.28
CA ARG A 60 -9.42 -16.20 -5.91
C ARG A 60 -10.88 -15.73 -5.88
N ARG A 61 -11.71 -16.51 -5.22
CA ARG A 61 -13.10 -16.13 -4.96
C ARG A 61 -13.17 -15.36 -3.66
N VAL A 62 -13.72 -14.17 -3.72
CA VAL A 62 -13.92 -13.31 -2.55
C VAL A 62 -15.41 -13.03 -2.43
N ASN A 63 -15.97 -13.31 -1.26
CA ASN A 63 -17.35 -12.97 -0.97
C ASN A 63 -17.44 -11.60 -0.26
N LYS A 64 -18.66 -11.09 -0.15
CA LYS A 64 -18.94 -9.78 0.44
C LYS A 64 -18.53 -9.70 1.92
N ASP A 65 -18.67 -10.80 2.66
CA ASP A 65 -18.37 -10.83 4.11
C ASP A 65 -16.85 -10.72 4.34
N MET A 66 -16.04 -11.37 3.49
CA MET A 66 -14.59 -11.19 3.52
C MET A 66 -14.19 -9.73 3.25
N LEU A 67 -14.82 -9.10 2.25
CA LEU A 67 -14.54 -7.68 1.94
C LEU A 67 -14.97 -6.75 3.06
N ASN A 68 -16.13 -7.01 3.67
CA ASN A 68 -16.57 -6.29 4.87
C ASN A 68 -15.56 -6.44 6.01
N GLY A 69 -15.05 -7.65 6.24
CA GLY A 69 -14.01 -7.91 7.23
C GLY A 69 -12.74 -7.11 6.97
N TYR A 70 -12.27 -7.08 5.71
CA TYR A 70 -11.13 -6.24 5.34
C TYR A 70 -11.41 -4.75 5.59
N LEU A 71 -12.47 -4.22 5.03
CA LEU A 71 -12.79 -2.79 5.10
C LEU A 71 -13.06 -2.32 6.53
N SER A 72 -13.77 -3.13 7.33
CA SER A 72 -14.05 -2.84 8.73
C SER A 72 -12.78 -2.70 9.57
N ARG A 73 -11.78 -3.56 9.36
CA ARG A 73 -10.46 -3.46 10.01
C ARG A 73 -9.77 -2.13 9.73
N PHE A 74 -9.97 -1.59 8.52
CA PHE A 74 -9.43 -0.30 8.13
C PHE A 74 -10.36 0.88 8.46
N GLY A 75 -11.39 0.67 9.29
CA GLY A 75 -12.31 1.72 9.74
C GLY A 75 -13.28 2.22 8.65
N ILE A 76 -13.53 1.39 7.62
CA ILE A 76 -14.52 1.65 6.57
C ILE A 76 -15.73 0.74 6.83
N ASP A 77 -16.80 1.32 7.38
CA ASP A 77 -18.06 0.60 7.59
C ASP A 77 -18.78 0.31 6.27
N GLU A 78 -19.80 -0.56 6.34
CA GLU A 78 -20.55 -1.02 5.16
C GLU A 78 -21.23 0.14 4.41
N ASN A 79 -21.71 1.19 5.10
CA ASN A 79 -22.35 2.33 4.46
C ASN A 79 -21.34 3.16 3.66
N LYS A 80 -20.15 3.37 4.20
CA LYS A 80 -19.03 4.02 3.50
C LYS A 80 -18.54 3.18 2.34
N ALA A 81 -18.41 1.87 2.55
CA ALA A 81 -17.94 0.92 1.53
C ALA A 81 -18.80 0.88 0.27
N LYS A 82 -20.11 1.14 0.39
CA LYS A 82 -21.04 1.22 -0.74
C LYS A 82 -21.00 2.54 -1.51
N ARG A 83 -20.40 3.58 -0.95
CA ARG A 83 -20.29 4.88 -1.62
C ARG A 83 -19.16 4.85 -2.65
N LYS A 84 -19.32 5.63 -3.73
CA LYS A 84 -18.21 5.90 -4.65
C LYS A 84 -17.05 6.49 -3.87
N VAL A 85 -15.82 6.03 -4.15
CA VAL A 85 -14.65 6.45 -3.35
C VAL A 85 -14.39 7.95 -3.40
N ASN A 86 -14.79 8.65 -4.47
CA ASN A 86 -14.70 10.11 -4.56
C ASN A 86 -15.66 10.87 -3.61
N LYS A 87 -16.55 10.16 -2.90
CA LYS A 87 -17.44 10.72 -1.85
C LYS A 87 -16.93 10.43 -0.43
N LEU A 88 -15.78 9.80 -0.31
CA LEU A 88 -15.09 9.54 0.94
C LEU A 88 -14.09 10.67 1.24
N SER A 89 -13.79 10.90 2.53
CA SER A 89 -12.70 11.80 2.93
C SER A 89 -11.33 11.29 2.44
N GLY A 90 -10.31 12.14 2.42
CA GLY A 90 -8.96 11.75 2.02
C GLY A 90 -8.42 10.58 2.84
N GLY A 91 -8.58 10.64 4.17
CA GLY A 91 -8.18 9.54 5.06
C GLY A 91 -8.96 8.24 4.83
N GLU A 92 -10.27 8.33 4.50
CA GLU A 92 -11.06 7.15 4.15
C GLU A 92 -10.61 6.56 2.81
N GLN A 93 -10.33 7.40 1.81
CA GLN A 93 -9.78 6.95 0.52
C GLN A 93 -8.43 6.25 0.71
N GLN A 94 -7.54 6.82 1.55
CA GLN A 94 -6.26 6.18 1.89
C GLN A 94 -6.46 4.81 2.55
N ARG A 95 -7.38 4.69 3.49
CA ARG A 95 -7.72 3.41 4.13
C ARG A 95 -8.26 2.39 3.13
N VAL A 96 -9.06 2.81 2.15
CA VAL A 96 -9.50 1.93 1.05
C VAL A 96 -8.32 1.51 0.16
N ALA A 97 -7.37 2.41 -0.14
CA ALA A 97 -6.17 2.08 -0.91
C ALA A 97 -5.27 1.06 -0.17
N ILE A 98 -5.12 1.23 1.15
CA ILE A 98 -4.40 0.27 2.01
C ILE A 98 -5.13 -1.08 2.03
N ALA A 99 -6.45 -1.09 2.26
CA ALA A 99 -7.25 -2.31 2.25
C ALA A 99 -7.14 -3.06 0.91
N ARG A 100 -7.13 -2.34 -0.21
CA ARG A 100 -6.90 -2.89 -1.55
C ARG A 100 -5.54 -3.56 -1.67
N ALA A 101 -4.47 -2.89 -1.22
CA ALA A 101 -3.11 -3.43 -1.26
C ALA A 101 -2.99 -4.71 -0.41
N VAL A 102 -3.52 -4.69 0.81
CA VAL A 102 -3.50 -5.86 1.71
C VAL A 102 -4.34 -7.02 1.14
N ALA A 103 -5.47 -6.73 0.51
CA ALA A 103 -6.34 -7.75 -0.09
C ALA A 103 -5.67 -8.49 -1.25
N CYS A 104 -4.65 -7.92 -1.89
CA CYS A 104 -3.86 -8.58 -2.94
C CYS A 104 -2.77 -9.53 -2.42
N ASP A 105 -2.58 -9.58 -1.10
CA ASP A 105 -1.75 -10.55 -0.37
C ASP A 105 -0.22 -10.51 -0.63
N GLY A 106 0.30 -9.47 -1.27
CA GLY A 106 1.76 -9.26 -1.40
C GLY A 106 2.47 -9.16 -0.05
N GLU A 107 3.69 -9.65 0.04
CA GLU A 107 4.50 -9.61 1.27
C GLU A 107 5.05 -8.20 1.54
N ILE A 108 5.35 -7.45 0.47
CA ILE A 108 5.92 -6.10 0.53
C ILE A 108 4.87 -5.06 0.15
N ILE A 109 4.80 -4.00 0.92
CA ILE A 109 4.02 -2.81 0.61
C ILE A 109 4.98 -1.63 0.44
N LEU A 110 5.02 -1.08 -0.77
CA LEU A 110 5.73 0.17 -1.04
C LEU A 110 4.74 1.33 -0.88
N ALA A 111 5.01 2.25 0.01
CA ALA A 111 4.15 3.39 0.28
C ALA A 111 4.89 4.70 -0.09
N ASP A 112 4.43 5.34 -1.15
CA ASP A 112 4.99 6.59 -1.65
C ASP A 112 4.16 7.77 -1.13
N GLU A 113 4.75 8.53 -0.18
CA GLU A 113 4.11 9.66 0.52
C GLU A 113 2.67 9.35 0.98
N PRO A 114 2.43 8.25 1.69
CA PRO A 114 1.06 7.74 1.96
C PRO A 114 0.23 8.68 2.84
N THR A 115 0.83 9.69 3.41
CA THR A 115 0.20 10.66 4.31
C THR A 115 0.29 12.11 3.80
N GLY A 116 0.89 12.33 2.63
CA GLY A 116 1.21 13.67 2.12
C GLY A 116 -0.01 14.58 1.89
N ASN A 117 -1.19 14.01 1.71
CA ASN A 117 -2.46 14.75 1.49
C ASN A 117 -3.39 14.72 2.72
N LEU A 118 -2.89 14.33 3.90
CA LEU A 118 -3.69 14.14 5.10
C LEU A 118 -3.26 15.10 6.21
N ASP A 119 -4.18 15.44 7.11
CA ASP A 119 -3.86 16.12 8.35
C ASP A 119 -3.03 15.22 9.27
N TYR A 120 -2.40 15.82 10.27
CA TYR A 120 -1.47 15.11 11.16
C TYR A 120 -2.13 13.96 11.94
N GLU A 121 -3.31 14.17 12.50
CA GLU A 121 -4.02 13.15 13.27
C GLU A 121 -4.42 11.94 12.39
N THR A 122 -4.91 12.23 11.18
CA THR A 122 -5.22 11.18 10.20
C THR A 122 -3.95 10.43 9.80
N SER A 123 -2.84 11.14 9.61
CA SER A 123 -1.53 10.56 9.27
C SER A 123 -1.03 9.61 10.36
N LEU A 124 -1.12 10.00 11.63
CA LEU A 124 -0.82 9.11 12.76
C LEU A 124 -1.67 7.85 12.76
N GLY A 125 -2.95 7.98 12.40
CA GLY A 125 -3.86 6.84 12.24
C GLY A 125 -3.41 5.87 11.13
N ILE A 126 -2.86 6.38 10.03
CA ILE A 126 -2.30 5.56 8.94
C ILE A 126 -1.01 4.85 9.39
N ILE A 127 -0.12 5.54 10.11
CA ILE A 127 1.12 4.91 10.60
C ILE A 127 0.82 3.79 11.61
N LYS A 128 -0.15 3.99 12.52
CA LYS A 128 -0.60 2.94 13.44
C LYS A 128 -1.14 1.72 12.68
N LEU A 129 -1.90 1.96 11.61
CA LEU A 129 -2.40 0.92 10.74
C LEU A 129 -1.27 0.15 10.05
N PHE A 130 -0.25 0.85 9.56
CA PHE A 130 0.93 0.21 8.98
C PHE A 130 1.67 -0.68 10.01
N ARG A 131 1.82 -0.21 11.24
CA ARG A 131 2.39 -1.01 12.32
C ARG A 131 1.58 -2.28 12.60
N GLU A 132 0.26 -2.18 12.64
CA GLU A 132 -0.62 -3.36 12.77
C GLU A 132 -0.40 -4.36 11.61
N LEU A 133 -0.23 -3.88 10.38
CA LEU A 133 0.05 -4.75 9.23
C LEU A 133 1.39 -5.50 9.38
N VAL A 134 2.41 -4.85 9.91
CA VAL A 134 3.71 -5.50 10.19
C VAL A 134 3.57 -6.53 11.30
N GLU A 135 3.00 -6.14 12.44
CA GLU A 135 2.95 -6.97 13.65
C GLU A 135 1.98 -8.15 13.52
N THR A 136 0.82 -7.94 12.89
CA THR A 136 -0.26 -8.93 12.83
C THR A 136 -0.22 -9.78 11.56
N PHE A 137 0.17 -9.19 10.44
CA PHE A 137 0.13 -9.86 9.13
C PHE A 137 1.53 -10.18 8.57
N GLY A 138 2.60 -9.87 9.31
CA GLY A 138 3.98 -10.13 8.89
C GLY A 138 4.39 -9.41 7.60
N LYS A 139 3.75 -8.28 7.28
CA LYS A 139 4.07 -7.52 6.06
C LYS A 139 5.34 -6.71 6.27
N THR A 140 6.11 -6.53 5.20
CA THR A 140 7.21 -5.58 5.16
C THR A 140 6.73 -4.30 4.48
N ILE A 141 6.88 -3.16 5.14
CA ILE A 141 6.46 -1.87 4.60
C ILE A 141 7.69 -0.99 4.37
N ILE A 142 7.86 -0.55 3.14
CA ILE A 142 8.89 0.43 2.76
C ILE A 142 8.16 1.73 2.41
N MET A 143 8.33 2.73 3.26
CA MET A 143 7.66 4.03 3.13
C MET A 143 8.65 5.11 2.72
N VAL A 144 8.31 5.87 1.69
CA VAL A 144 8.98 7.13 1.35
C VAL A 144 8.17 8.27 1.95
N THR A 145 8.81 9.15 2.70
CA THR A 145 8.18 10.35 3.26
C THR A 145 9.18 11.47 3.49
N HIS A 146 8.74 12.71 3.38
CA HIS A 146 9.50 13.89 3.78
C HIS A 146 9.17 14.34 5.22
N ASN A 147 8.25 13.66 5.90
CA ASN A 147 7.89 13.96 7.28
C ASN A 147 8.77 13.18 8.27
N ASN A 148 9.75 13.88 8.87
CA ASN A 148 10.68 13.27 9.81
C ASN A 148 10.03 12.69 11.07
N GLU A 149 8.93 13.28 11.57
CA GLU A 149 8.24 12.77 12.75
C GLU A 149 7.62 11.40 12.47
N LEU A 150 6.99 11.24 11.31
CA LEU A 150 6.42 9.96 10.90
C LEU A 150 7.50 8.94 10.55
N ALA A 151 8.60 9.36 9.93
CA ALA A 151 9.75 8.50 9.64
C ALA A 151 10.34 7.90 10.93
N ASN A 152 10.46 8.70 11.99
CA ASN A 152 10.99 8.25 13.29
C ASN A 152 10.06 7.24 14.01
N MET A 153 8.85 7.03 13.53
CA MET A 153 7.96 5.98 14.04
C MET A 153 8.19 4.62 13.37
N CYS A 154 9.05 4.54 12.37
CA CYS A 154 9.43 3.30 11.69
C CYS A 154 10.55 2.58 12.44
N ASP A 155 10.71 1.28 12.21
CA ASP A 155 11.76 0.47 12.84
C ASP A 155 13.17 0.83 12.34
N HIS A 156 13.25 1.21 11.05
CA HIS A 156 14.49 1.64 10.39
C HIS A 156 14.23 2.88 9.54
N VAL A 157 15.15 3.82 9.59
CA VAL A 157 15.13 5.05 8.78
C VAL A 157 16.39 5.15 7.95
N VAL A 158 16.21 5.36 6.66
CA VAL A 158 17.30 5.58 5.70
C VAL A 158 17.17 6.99 5.14
N HIS A 159 18.19 7.81 5.33
CA HIS A 159 18.23 9.15 4.74
C HIS A 159 18.91 9.10 3.37
N ILE A 160 18.26 9.67 2.36
CA ILE A 160 18.81 9.80 1.00
C ILE A 160 19.28 11.24 0.82
N ASP A 161 20.59 11.45 0.71
CA ASP A 161 21.15 12.77 0.41
C ASP A 161 21.14 13.01 -1.10
N GLN A 162 20.41 14.04 -1.53
CA GLN A 162 20.36 14.45 -2.94
C GLN A 162 21.71 14.95 -3.49
N LYS A 163 22.63 15.40 -2.62
CA LYS A 163 23.92 15.93 -3.06
C LYS A 163 24.94 14.84 -3.39
N THR A 164 24.91 13.75 -2.67
CA THR A 164 25.91 12.68 -2.78
C THR A 164 25.43 11.45 -3.54
N LYS A 165 24.11 11.34 -3.82
CA LYS A 165 23.48 10.11 -4.34
C LYS A 165 23.88 8.84 -3.56
N SER A 166 24.28 9.00 -2.30
CA SER A 166 24.67 7.92 -1.39
C SER A 166 23.60 7.71 -0.34
N VAL A 167 23.46 6.46 0.07
CA VAL A 167 22.65 6.05 1.22
C VAL A 167 23.58 6.05 2.43
N LEU A 168 23.22 6.76 3.48
CA LEU A 168 23.96 6.80 4.75
C LEU A 168 23.41 5.74 5.70
#